data_59b2637c99c8e2d566874341b5f9d953
#
_entry.id   59b2637c99c8e2d566874341b5f9d953
#
_cell.length_a   1.000
_cell.length_b   1.000
_cell.length_c   1.000
_cell.angle_alpha   90.00
_cell.angle_beta   90.00
_cell.angle_gamma   90.00
#
_symmetry.space_group_name_H-M   'P 1'
#
loop_
_entity.id
_entity.type
_entity.pdbx_description
1 polymer ?
#
loop_
_entity_poly.entity_id
_entity_poly.type
_entity_poly.pdbx_seq_one_letter_code
_entity_poly.pdbx_strand_id
1 'polypeptide(L)'
;YHIFTFQASIDKAHPLFHLAAASDPKIILEKDPELKIMLERLKVEGKTTFLMTNSPFDIVNAGMTYMFDENWRTLFDIVIVNAKKPSFFTAAGRHFRVYSPKTGDSSGKESTILGL
;
A
#
# COMPACT_ATOMS: atom_id res chain seq x y z
N TYR A 1 1.82 -4.73 -19.30
CA TYR A 1 1.38 -4.82 -17.90
C TYR A 1 2.61 -4.99 -17.01
N HIS A 2 3.03 -3.94 -16.30
CA HIS A 2 4.06 -4.07 -15.29
C HIS A 2 3.37 -4.27 -13.94
N ILE A 3 3.35 -5.51 -13.47
CA ILE A 3 2.93 -5.83 -12.11
C ILE A 3 4.18 -5.69 -11.24
N PHE A 4 4.32 -4.56 -10.54
CA PHE A 4 5.29 -4.48 -9.47
C PHE A 4 4.73 -5.24 -8.27
N THR A 5 5.12 -6.49 -8.15
CA THR A 5 4.80 -7.29 -6.98
C THR A 5 5.91 -7.07 -5.97
N PHE A 6 5.74 -6.18 -5.03
CA PHE A 6 6.52 -6.19 -3.81
C PHE A 6 6.01 -7.38 -2.98
N GLN A 7 6.52 -8.55 -3.27
CA GLN A 7 6.25 -9.74 -2.49
C GLN A 7 7.29 -9.83 -1.38
N ALA A 8 7.06 -9.12 -0.29
CA ALA A 8 7.66 -9.51 0.95
C ALA A 8 7.01 -10.83 1.37
N SER A 9 7.57 -11.95 0.95
CA SER A 9 7.31 -13.24 1.57
C SER A 9 7.85 -13.18 2.99
N ILE A 10 7.05 -12.63 3.88
CA ILE A 10 7.34 -12.68 5.30
C ILE A 10 6.68 -13.95 5.79
N ASP A 11 7.46 -15.02 5.78
CA ASP A 11 7.18 -16.19 6.59
C ASP A 11 6.92 -15.73 8.01
N LYS A 12 6.04 -16.44 8.71
CA LYS A 12 5.55 -16.19 10.07
C LYS A 12 6.63 -15.96 11.15
N ALA A 13 7.91 -15.87 10.77
CA ALA A 13 9.05 -15.92 11.65
C ALA A 13 9.63 -14.55 12.08
N HIS A 14 9.20 -13.41 11.53
CA HIS A 14 9.88 -12.16 11.87
C HIS A 14 8.95 -10.98 12.20
N PRO A 15 8.36 -10.95 13.42
CA PRO A 15 7.76 -9.73 13.93
C PRO A 15 8.76 -8.56 13.99
N LEU A 16 10.07 -8.86 14.12
CA LEU A 16 11.16 -7.89 14.12
C LEU A 16 11.32 -7.16 12.77
N PHE A 17 11.05 -7.82 11.64
CA PHE A 17 11.11 -7.16 10.33
C PHE A 17 10.01 -6.10 10.19
N HIS A 18 8.79 -6.41 10.59
CA HIS A 18 7.68 -5.46 10.57
C HIS A 18 7.92 -4.28 11.52
N LEU A 19 8.50 -4.56 12.68
CA LEU A 19 8.84 -3.53 13.65
C LEU A 19 9.96 -2.63 13.12
N ALA A 20 10.99 -3.20 12.51
CA ALA A 20 12.08 -2.46 11.88
C ALA A 20 11.57 -1.61 10.70
N ALA A 21 10.71 -2.18 9.86
CA ALA A 21 10.09 -1.48 8.74
C ALA A 21 9.22 -0.31 9.16
N ALA A 22 8.52 -0.44 10.28
CA ALA A 22 7.67 0.62 10.82
C ALA A 22 8.48 1.71 11.55
N SER A 23 9.59 1.33 12.19
CA SER A 23 10.43 2.25 12.95
C SER A 23 11.46 3.00 12.10
N ASP A 24 12.06 2.33 11.12
CA ASP A 24 13.01 2.95 10.17
C ASP A 24 12.89 2.33 8.77
N PRO A 25 12.00 2.85 7.92
CA PRO A 25 11.81 2.35 6.56
C PRO A 25 13.07 2.40 5.68
N LYS A 26 14.03 3.28 6.00
CA LYS A 26 15.28 3.44 5.23
C LYS A 26 16.13 2.17 5.17
N ILE A 27 15.98 1.29 6.16
CA ILE A 27 16.76 0.05 6.24
C ILE A 27 16.35 -0.92 5.12
N ILE A 28 15.09 -0.85 4.66
CA ILE A 28 14.51 -1.86 3.77
C ILE A 28 13.90 -1.31 2.49
N LEU A 29 13.76 0.01 2.38
CA LEU A 29 13.14 0.67 1.24
C LEU A 29 14.09 1.70 0.63
N GLU A 30 14.20 1.67 -0.69
CA GLU A 30 14.86 2.72 -1.47
C GLU A 30 13.84 3.71 -2.00
N LYS A 31 14.24 4.98 -2.05
CA LYS A 31 13.45 6.03 -2.70
C LYS A 31 13.71 6.00 -4.20
N ASP A 32 12.65 5.92 -4.97
CA ASP A 32 12.68 6.05 -6.41
C ASP A 32 11.75 7.20 -6.85
N PRO A 33 12.31 8.39 -7.13
CA PRO A 33 11.53 9.54 -7.57
C PRO A 33 10.79 9.30 -8.89
N GLU A 34 11.34 8.46 -9.76
CA GLU A 34 10.73 8.14 -11.06
C GLU A 34 9.42 7.35 -10.91
N LEU A 35 9.32 6.55 -9.86
CA LEU A 35 8.12 5.79 -9.57
C LEU A 35 6.90 6.69 -9.31
N LYS A 36 7.10 7.79 -8.56
CA LYS A 36 6.04 8.78 -8.34
C LYS A 36 5.59 9.42 -9.65
N ILE A 37 6.54 9.84 -10.47
CA ILE A 37 6.28 10.45 -11.77
C ILE A 37 5.49 9.50 -12.68
N MET A 38 5.86 8.21 -12.68
CA MET A 38 5.16 7.18 -13.45
C MET A 38 3.72 7.03 -12.99
N LEU A 39 3.46 6.95 -11.69
CA LEU A 39 2.10 6.81 -11.14
C LEU A 39 1.24 8.04 -11.44
N GLU A 40 1.79 9.24 -11.32
CA GLU A 40 1.11 10.48 -11.67
C GLU A 40 0.74 10.52 -13.16
N ARG A 41 1.66 10.09 -14.03
CA ARG A 41 1.42 10.00 -15.48
C ARG A 41 0.28 9.03 -15.79
N LEU A 42 0.24 7.86 -15.16
CA LEU A 42 -0.85 6.89 -15.35
C LEU A 42 -2.22 7.50 -15.00
N LYS A 43 -2.28 8.30 -13.94
CA LYS A 43 -3.52 8.98 -13.55
C LYS A 43 -3.92 10.05 -14.56
N VAL A 44 -2.99 10.84 -15.06
CA VAL A 44 -3.26 11.84 -16.10
C VAL A 44 -3.79 11.18 -17.38
N GLU A 45 -3.31 9.99 -17.70
CA GLU A 45 -3.79 9.21 -18.83
C GLU A 45 -5.11 8.45 -18.57
N GLY A 46 -5.75 8.70 -17.43
CA GLY A 46 -7.05 8.10 -17.07
C GLY A 46 -6.97 6.63 -16.65
N LYS A 47 -5.79 6.13 -16.28
CA LYS A 47 -5.63 4.76 -15.78
C LYS A 47 -6.02 4.68 -14.31
N THR A 48 -6.79 3.65 -13.97
CA THR A 48 -7.07 3.33 -12.57
C THR A 48 -5.87 2.61 -11.95
N THR A 49 -5.39 3.13 -10.84
CA THR A 49 -4.26 2.57 -10.11
C THR A 49 -4.71 1.98 -8.78
N PHE A 50 -4.17 0.85 -8.40
CA PHE A 50 -4.45 0.25 -7.10
C PHE A 50 -3.19 -0.35 -6.46
N LEU A 51 -3.16 -0.31 -5.14
CA LEU A 51 -2.15 -0.96 -4.31
C LEU A 51 -2.78 -2.16 -3.59
N MET A 52 -2.16 -3.34 -3.70
CA MET A 52 -2.61 -4.54 -3.00
C MET A 52 -1.46 -5.19 -2.25
N THR A 53 -1.58 -5.32 -0.94
CA THR A 53 -0.53 -5.86 -0.07
C THR A 53 -1.08 -6.79 1.01
N ASN A 54 -0.25 -7.73 1.45
CA ASN A 54 -0.54 -8.56 2.63
C ASN A 54 -0.26 -7.82 3.94
N SER A 55 0.49 -6.73 3.88
CA SER A 55 0.85 -5.94 5.06
C SER A 55 -0.34 -5.19 5.64
N PRO A 56 -0.37 -4.95 6.97
CA PRO A 56 -1.35 -4.09 7.59
C PRO A 56 -1.11 -2.62 7.24
N PHE A 57 -2.15 -1.79 7.42
CA PHE A 57 -2.13 -0.39 7.00
C PHE A 57 -0.98 0.42 7.60
N ASP A 58 -0.69 0.25 8.88
CA ASP A 58 0.33 1.06 9.57
C ASP A 58 1.72 0.89 8.95
N ILE A 59 2.07 -0.34 8.57
CA ILE A 59 3.33 -0.64 7.89
C ILE A 59 3.34 -0.06 6.48
N VAL A 60 2.25 -0.21 5.75
CA VAL A 60 2.10 0.34 4.40
C VAL A 60 2.21 1.86 4.44
N ASN A 61 1.52 2.49 5.38
CA ASN A 61 1.55 3.94 5.53
C ASN A 61 2.95 4.46 5.84
N ALA A 62 3.67 3.83 6.77
CA ALA A 62 5.05 4.20 7.09
C ALA A 62 5.97 4.08 5.86
N GLY A 63 5.90 2.96 5.14
CA GLY A 63 6.72 2.72 3.95
C GLY A 63 6.39 3.67 2.81
N MET A 64 5.13 3.89 2.51
CA MET A 64 4.69 4.76 1.43
C MET A 64 4.96 6.24 1.72
N THR A 65 4.79 6.67 2.97
CA THR A 65 5.15 8.03 3.38
C THR A 65 6.66 8.27 3.21
N TYR A 66 7.48 7.28 3.53
CA TYR A 66 8.91 7.35 3.30
C TYR A 66 9.28 7.39 1.82
N MET A 67 8.68 6.51 0.99
CA MET A 67 8.99 6.41 -0.44
C MET A 67 8.50 7.59 -1.26
N PHE A 68 7.36 8.14 -0.91
CA PHE A 68 6.70 9.23 -1.63
C PHE A 68 6.60 10.49 -0.76
N ASP A 69 5.53 10.61 0.01
CA ASP A 69 5.23 11.67 0.98
C ASP A 69 3.94 11.32 1.74
N GLU A 70 3.48 12.23 2.60
CA GLU A 70 2.26 12.05 3.38
C GLU A 70 0.99 11.92 2.52
N ASN A 71 1.04 12.41 1.28
CA ASN A 71 -0.09 12.39 0.35
C ASN A 71 -0.05 11.18 -0.62
N TRP A 72 0.76 10.16 -0.34
CA TRP A 72 0.94 8.99 -1.21
C TRP A 72 -0.37 8.32 -1.64
N ARG A 73 -1.40 8.38 -0.81
CA ARG A 73 -2.72 7.81 -1.10
C ARG A 73 -3.40 8.43 -2.31
N THR A 74 -3.03 9.65 -2.68
CA THR A 74 -3.55 10.32 -3.88
C THR A 74 -3.04 9.69 -5.18
N LEU A 75 -1.96 8.90 -5.10
CA LEU A 75 -1.39 8.19 -6.25
C LEU A 75 -2.20 6.94 -6.64
N PHE A 76 -3.08 6.47 -5.76
CA PHE A 76 -3.88 5.26 -5.96
C PHE A 76 -5.37 5.57 -5.85
N ASP A 77 -6.17 4.88 -6.64
CA ASP A 77 -7.63 4.96 -6.55
C ASP A 77 -8.15 4.02 -5.47
N ILE A 78 -7.50 2.88 -5.29
CA ILE A 78 -7.86 1.85 -4.30
C ILE A 78 -6.59 1.36 -3.59
N VAL A 79 -6.67 1.18 -2.29
CA VAL A 79 -5.62 0.54 -1.49
C VAL A 79 -6.22 -0.67 -0.76
N ILE A 80 -5.65 -1.85 -0.98
CA ILE A 80 -6.07 -3.10 -0.34
C ILE A 80 -4.97 -3.58 0.58
N VAL A 81 -5.25 -3.58 1.87
CA VAL A 81 -4.34 -4.05 2.93
C VAL A 81 -4.80 -5.40 3.48
N ASN A 82 -3.92 -6.12 4.14
CA ASN A 82 -4.21 -7.46 4.68
C ASN A 82 -4.84 -8.40 3.63
N ALA A 83 -4.41 -8.33 2.39
CA ALA A 83 -5.05 -9.01 1.27
C ALA A 83 -5.02 -10.54 1.39
N LYS A 84 -4.08 -11.09 2.16
CA LYS A 84 -3.90 -12.55 2.34
C LYS A 84 -3.69 -13.29 1.01
N LYS A 85 -2.86 -12.72 0.15
CA LYS A 85 -2.43 -13.42 -1.08
C LYS A 85 -1.62 -14.67 -0.73
N PRO A 86 -1.78 -15.81 -1.39
CA PRO A 86 -2.56 -16.02 -2.62
C PRO A 86 -4.05 -16.30 -2.40
N SER A 87 -4.51 -16.54 -1.18
CA SER A 87 -5.91 -16.90 -0.93
C SER A 87 -6.91 -15.78 -1.30
N PHE A 88 -6.45 -14.56 -1.48
CA PHE A 88 -7.22 -13.46 -2.05
C PHE A 88 -7.88 -13.84 -3.38
N PHE A 89 -7.16 -14.57 -4.23
CA PHE A 89 -7.61 -14.93 -5.57
C PHE A 89 -8.45 -16.21 -5.64
N THR A 90 -8.42 -17.03 -4.61
CA THR A 90 -9.01 -18.38 -4.63
C THR A 90 -10.16 -18.57 -3.66
N ALA A 91 -10.24 -17.77 -2.60
CA ALA A 91 -11.27 -17.92 -1.57
C ALA A 91 -12.56 -17.19 -2.00
N ALA A 92 -13.65 -17.94 -2.15
CA ALA A 92 -14.97 -17.37 -2.37
C ALA A 92 -15.55 -16.80 -1.06
N GLY A 93 -16.41 -15.77 -1.17
CA GLY A 93 -17.22 -15.29 -0.05
C GLY A 93 -16.51 -14.38 0.95
N ARG A 94 -15.35 -13.84 0.63
CA ARG A 94 -14.70 -12.82 1.45
C ARG A 94 -15.24 -11.45 1.14
N HIS A 95 -15.71 -10.76 2.18
CA HIS A 95 -16.18 -9.39 2.08
C HIS A 95 -15.06 -8.41 2.40
N PHE A 96 -14.92 -7.37 1.61
CA PHE A 96 -14.08 -6.22 1.93
C PHE A 96 -14.69 -5.42 3.07
N ARG A 97 -13.82 -4.94 3.95
CA ARG A 97 -14.17 -3.95 4.97
C ARG A 97 -13.50 -2.64 4.62
N VAL A 98 -14.22 -1.56 4.71
CA VAL A 98 -13.64 -0.23 4.57
C VAL A 98 -12.80 0.06 5.82
N TYR A 99 -11.56 0.39 5.63
CA TYR A 99 -10.65 0.80 6.68
C TYR A 99 -10.61 2.33 6.73
N SER A 100 -10.98 2.89 7.86
CA SER A 100 -10.88 4.34 8.11
C SER A 100 -9.74 4.56 9.11
N PRO A 101 -8.55 4.97 8.66
CA PRO A 101 -7.50 5.36 9.59
C PRO A 101 -7.95 6.57 10.38
N LYS A 102 -7.65 6.61 11.67
CA LYS A 102 -7.84 7.79 12.52
C LYS A 102 -6.79 8.84 12.16
N THR A 103 -6.91 9.44 11.01
CA THR A 103 -6.06 10.56 10.59
C THR A 103 -6.92 11.80 10.49
N GLY A 104 -6.42 12.90 11.04
CA GLY A 104 -7.03 14.19 10.92
C GLY A 104 -7.11 14.62 9.46
N ASP A 105 -8.13 15.40 9.22
CA ASP A 105 -8.50 16.15 8.04
C ASP A 105 -7.44 16.24 6.92
N SER A 106 -7.72 15.57 5.81
CA SER A 106 -7.03 15.83 4.57
C SER A 106 -8.04 16.18 3.48
N SER A 107 -8.01 17.41 3.09
CA SER A 107 -8.85 18.01 2.06
C SER A 107 -8.49 17.56 0.63
N GLY A 108 -8.31 16.26 0.41
CA GLY A 108 -8.01 15.67 -0.88
C GLY A 108 -8.84 14.43 -1.15
N LYS A 109 -9.08 14.11 -2.44
CA LYS A 109 -9.70 12.85 -2.84
C LYS A 109 -8.73 11.70 -2.60
N GLU A 110 -8.68 11.22 -1.37
CA GLU A 110 -7.87 10.07 -1.00
C GLU A 110 -8.46 8.76 -1.48
N SER A 111 -7.59 7.78 -1.70
CA SER A 111 -7.98 6.43 -2.07
C SER A 111 -8.85 5.77 -0.99
N THR A 112 -9.81 4.96 -1.42
CA THR A 112 -10.55 4.08 -0.51
C THR A 112 -9.63 2.97 -0.02
N ILE A 113 -9.53 2.78 1.31
CA ILE A 113 -8.76 1.71 1.91
C ILE A 113 -9.69 0.56 2.22
N LEU A 114 -9.37 -0.60 1.70
CA LEU A 114 -10.10 -1.84 1.92
C LEU A 114 -9.21 -2.83 2.69
N GLY A 115 -9.79 -3.55 3.63
CA GLY A 115 -9.14 -4.64 4.36
C GLY A 115 -9.96 -5.93 4.30
N LEU A 116 -9.29 -7.04 4.50
CA LEU A 116 -9.91 -8.35 4.61
C LEU A 116 -9.83 -8.89 6.03
#